data_9d069674a257fd1453a027fa1678ce6c
#
_entry.id   9d069674a257fd1453a027fa1678ce6c
#
_cell.length_a   1.000
_cell.length_b   1.000
_cell.length_c   1.000
_cell.angle_alpha   90.00
_cell.angle_beta   90.00
_cell.angle_gamma   90.00
#
_symmetry.space_group_name_H-M   'P 1'
#
loop_
_entity.id
_entity.type
_entity.pdbx_description
1 polymer ?
#
loop_
_entity_poly.entity_id
_entity_poly.type
_entity_poly.pdbx_seq_one_letter_code
_entity_poly.pdbx_strand_id
1 'polypeptide(L)'
;FPTRRSSDLTASQGLLLMIPNMYKLAGELMPTVFHVSARTVATHALNIFGDHSDVMACRQTGFAMLCESNPQEVMDLGAVAHLAAIKGRVPFINFFDGFRTSHEIQKIAIWDNEDLADMVDMDAVEAFRKRALNPERPVMRGSHENGDIFFQHREAANKYYDALPEIVEEYMGKVNAKLGTNYQLFNYYGAPD
;
A
#
# COMPACT_ATOMS: atom_id res chain seq x y z
N PHE A 1 19.54 -11.12 -0.09
CA PHE A 1 18.98 -10.68 -1.37
C PHE A 1 18.08 -9.51 -1.07
N PRO A 2 18.30 -8.35 -1.66
CA PRO A 2 17.27 -7.35 -1.66
C PRO A 2 16.07 -7.97 -2.37
N THR A 3 14.92 -7.92 -1.74
CA THR A 3 13.67 -8.15 -2.45
C THR A 3 13.72 -7.26 -3.67
N ARG A 4 13.79 -7.83 -4.86
CA ARG A 4 14.00 -7.06 -6.09
C ARG A 4 12.85 -6.12 -6.42
N ARG A 5 11.73 -6.24 -5.70
CA ARG A 5 10.56 -5.36 -5.82
C ARG A 5 9.88 -5.20 -4.46
N SER A 6 9.88 -3.99 -3.94
CA SER A 6 9.02 -3.58 -2.83
C SER A 6 7.69 -3.03 -3.34
N SER A 7 7.53 -2.88 -4.66
CA SER A 7 6.33 -2.37 -5.32
C SER A 7 6.07 -3.10 -6.62
N ASP A 8 4.82 -3.16 -7.04
CA ASP A 8 4.37 -3.69 -8.33
C ASP A 8 3.34 -2.74 -8.96
N LEU A 9 3.27 -2.71 -10.28
CA LEU A 9 2.30 -1.93 -11.05
C LEU A 9 1.38 -2.88 -11.81
N THR A 10 0.07 -2.73 -11.62
CA THR A 10 -0.92 -3.64 -12.19
C THR A 10 -2.27 -2.95 -12.42
N ALA A 11 -3.20 -3.67 -13.01
CA ALA A 11 -4.57 -3.24 -13.26
C ALA A 11 -5.50 -4.45 -13.47
N SER A 12 -6.81 -4.29 -13.20
CA SER A 12 -7.88 -5.21 -13.60
C SER A 12 -7.58 -6.68 -13.25
N GLN A 13 -7.66 -7.60 -14.22
CA GLN A 13 -7.40 -9.03 -14.03
C GLN A 13 -6.00 -9.32 -13.48
N GLY A 14 -5.00 -8.50 -13.82
CA GLY A 14 -3.65 -8.65 -13.27
C GLY A 14 -3.62 -8.52 -11.76
N LEU A 15 -4.37 -7.56 -11.20
CA LEU A 15 -4.53 -7.41 -9.76
C LEU A 15 -5.27 -8.62 -9.15
N LEU A 16 -6.36 -9.07 -9.79
CA LEU A 16 -7.14 -10.21 -9.31
C LEU A 16 -6.34 -11.51 -9.25
N LEU A 17 -5.41 -11.71 -10.18
CA LEU A 17 -4.50 -12.87 -10.18
C LEU A 17 -3.55 -12.86 -8.98
N MET A 18 -3.32 -11.71 -8.35
CA MET A 18 -2.45 -11.58 -7.19
C MET A 18 -3.16 -11.81 -5.85
N ILE A 19 -4.50 -11.87 -5.82
CA ILE A 19 -5.29 -11.99 -4.58
C ILE A 19 -4.78 -13.08 -3.63
N PRO A 20 -4.49 -14.32 -4.05
CA PRO A 20 -3.98 -15.34 -3.14
C PRO A 20 -2.66 -14.94 -2.48
N ASN A 21 -1.77 -14.29 -3.22
CA ASN A 21 -0.51 -13.78 -2.70
C ASN A 21 -0.71 -12.55 -1.82
N MET A 22 -1.71 -11.72 -2.09
CA MET A 22 -2.04 -10.56 -1.27
C MET A 22 -2.46 -10.98 0.14
N TYR A 23 -3.31 -11.99 0.28
CA TYR A 23 -3.65 -12.57 1.59
C TYR A 23 -2.41 -13.03 2.35
N LYS A 24 -1.46 -13.64 1.64
CA LYS A 24 -0.21 -14.09 2.24
C LYS A 24 0.69 -12.94 2.68
N LEU A 25 0.87 -11.94 1.83
CA LEU A 25 1.66 -10.75 2.14
C LEU A 25 1.11 -10.00 3.36
N ALA A 26 -0.21 -9.81 3.42
CA ALA A 26 -0.88 -9.19 4.54
C ALA A 26 -0.77 -10.03 5.82
N GLY A 27 -0.99 -11.35 5.72
CA GLY A 27 -0.89 -12.26 6.86
C GLY A 27 0.51 -12.35 7.45
N GLU A 28 1.56 -12.21 6.62
CA GLU A 28 2.95 -12.19 7.07
C GLU A 28 3.44 -10.78 7.46
N LEU A 29 2.60 -9.78 7.41
CA LEU A 29 2.92 -8.37 7.73
C LEU A 29 4.12 -7.85 6.94
N MET A 30 4.07 -8.06 5.61
CA MET A 30 5.14 -7.69 4.67
C MET A 30 4.93 -6.27 4.14
N PRO A 31 5.89 -5.36 4.27
CA PRO A 31 5.80 -4.01 3.73
C PRO A 31 5.91 -4.04 2.20
N THR A 32 4.78 -4.02 1.54
CA THR A 32 4.66 -4.10 0.08
C THR A 32 3.67 -3.05 -0.39
N VAL A 33 3.93 -2.41 -1.53
CA VAL A 33 3.00 -1.46 -2.15
C VAL A 33 2.67 -1.92 -3.57
N PHE A 34 1.39 -2.04 -3.87
CA PHE A 34 0.90 -2.24 -5.22
C PHE A 34 0.35 -0.92 -5.74
N HIS A 35 0.95 -0.42 -6.81
CA HIS A 35 0.41 0.73 -7.55
C HIS A 35 -0.57 0.20 -8.59
N VAL A 36 -1.82 0.65 -8.49
CA VAL A 36 -2.90 0.12 -9.31
C VAL A 36 -3.53 1.21 -10.15
N SER A 37 -3.41 1.07 -11.46
CA SER A 37 -4.16 1.83 -12.42
C SER A 37 -5.55 1.19 -12.56
N ALA A 38 -6.46 1.54 -11.62
CA ALA A 38 -7.73 0.84 -11.43
C ALA A 38 -8.61 0.85 -12.68
N ARG A 39 -9.06 -0.31 -13.11
CA ARG A 39 -9.87 -0.50 -14.32
C ARG A 39 -10.97 -1.51 -14.11
N THR A 40 -12.02 -1.38 -14.91
CA THR A 40 -13.11 -2.34 -14.99
C THR A 40 -12.57 -3.77 -15.15
N VAL A 41 -13.07 -4.67 -14.33
CA VAL A 41 -12.79 -6.11 -14.50
C VAL A 41 -13.53 -6.61 -15.74
N ALA A 42 -12.82 -7.28 -16.65
CA ALA A 42 -13.44 -7.86 -17.84
C ALA A 42 -14.43 -8.95 -17.45
N THR A 43 -15.62 -8.89 -18.01
CA THR A 43 -16.71 -9.85 -17.86
C THR A 43 -17.13 -10.39 -19.22
N HIS A 44 -18.27 -9.97 -19.76
CA HIS A 44 -18.70 -10.33 -21.13
C HIS A 44 -17.86 -9.64 -22.21
N ALA A 45 -17.19 -8.54 -21.88
CA ALA A 45 -16.29 -7.79 -22.74
C ALA A 45 -15.18 -7.12 -21.93
N LEU A 46 -14.10 -6.73 -22.59
CA LEU A 46 -13.07 -5.88 -22.04
C LEU A 46 -13.55 -4.42 -22.07
N ASN A 47 -13.30 -3.69 -20.98
CA ASN A 47 -13.47 -2.25 -20.91
C ASN A 47 -12.19 -1.62 -20.37
N ILE A 48 -11.65 -0.63 -21.08
CA ILE A 48 -10.39 0.03 -20.72
C ILE A 48 -10.58 1.23 -19.78
N PHE A 49 -11.82 1.68 -19.59
CA PHE A 49 -12.09 2.83 -18.75
C PHE A 49 -11.88 2.55 -17.27
N GLY A 50 -11.63 3.64 -16.50
CA GLY A 50 -11.46 3.59 -15.07
C GLY A 50 -12.73 3.13 -14.36
N ASP A 51 -12.51 2.26 -13.40
CA ASP A 51 -13.52 1.67 -12.53
C ASP A 51 -12.80 1.10 -11.31
N HIS A 52 -13.48 0.98 -10.19
CA HIS A 52 -12.89 0.47 -8.96
C HIS A 52 -13.23 -1.00 -8.67
N SER A 53 -13.82 -1.71 -9.62
CA SER A 53 -14.23 -3.12 -9.41
C SER A 53 -13.05 -4.04 -9.10
N ASP A 54 -11.88 -3.80 -9.68
CA ASP A 54 -10.66 -4.57 -9.42
C ASP A 54 -10.13 -4.35 -7.99
N VAL A 55 -9.96 -3.09 -7.56
CA VAL A 55 -9.48 -2.77 -6.21
C VAL A 55 -10.51 -3.15 -5.14
N MET A 56 -11.81 -2.97 -5.41
CA MET A 56 -12.87 -3.40 -4.50
C MET A 56 -12.93 -4.91 -4.33
N ALA A 57 -12.57 -5.70 -5.35
CA ALA A 57 -12.42 -7.14 -5.22
C ALA A 57 -11.31 -7.53 -4.24
N CYS A 58 -10.30 -6.67 -4.08
CA CYS A 58 -9.16 -6.91 -3.20
C CYS A 58 -9.34 -6.38 -1.76
N ARG A 59 -10.43 -5.67 -1.45
CA ARG A 59 -10.64 -5.01 -0.14
C ARG A 59 -10.55 -5.94 1.08
N GLN A 60 -10.76 -7.23 0.89
CA GLN A 60 -10.74 -8.22 1.98
C GLN A 60 -9.36 -8.86 2.20
N THR A 61 -8.37 -8.52 1.37
CA THR A 61 -7.05 -9.17 1.42
C THR A 61 -6.20 -8.73 2.61
N GLY A 62 -6.56 -7.63 3.29
CA GLY A 62 -5.81 -7.04 4.37
C GLY A 62 -4.81 -5.96 3.94
N PHE A 63 -4.84 -5.55 2.67
CA PHE A 63 -4.10 -4.37 2.21
C PHE A 63 -4.82 -3.10 2.63
N ALA A 64 -4.09 -2.11 3.13
CA ALA A 64 -4.57 -0.75 3.25
C ALA A 64 -4.71 -0.12 1.85
N MET A 65 -5.59 0.85 1.71
CA MET A 65 -5.92 1.42 0.41
C MET A 65 -5.81 2.94 0.45
N LEU A 66 -5.00 3.52 -0.44
CA LEU A 66 -4.93 4.95 -0.71
C LEU A 66 -5.42 5.21 -2.14
N CYS A 67 -6.31 6.17 -2.29
CA CYS A 67 -6.91 6.55 -3.56
C CYS A 67 -6.48 7.96 -3.95
N GLU A 68 -5.96 8.11 -5.15
CA GLU A 68 -5.47 9.37 -5.68
C GLU A 68 -6.31 9.85 -6.86
N SER A 69 -6.48 11.17 -6.98
CA SER A 69 -7.33 11.80 -7.99
C SER A 69 -6.55 12.44 -9.15
N ASN A 70 -5.24 12.63 -9.02
CA ASN A 70 -4.40 13.28 -10.01
C ASN A 70 -2.94 12.81 -9.91
N PRO A 71 -2.09 13.06 -10.95
CA PRO A 71 -0.70 12.61 -10.96
C PRO A 71 0.18 13.11 -9.82
N GLN A 72 -0.09 14.31 -9.29
CA GLN A 72 0.68 14.84 -8.15
C GLN A 72 0.37 14.03 -6.88
N GLU A 73 -0.89 13.75 -6.62
CA GLU A 73 -1.29 12.88 -5.50
C GLU A 73 -0.69 11.47 -5.61
N VAL A 74 -0.66 10.91 -6.84
CA VAL A 74 -0.02 9.60 -7.06
C VAL A 74 1.45 9.61 -6.66
N MET A 75 2.19 10.69 -6.98
CA MET A 75 3.59 10.86 -6.58
C MET A 75 3.73 10.97 -5.06
N ASP A 76 2.94 11.81 -4.43
CA ASP A 76 3.08 12.19 -3.03
C ASP A 76 2.55 11.10 -2.09
N LEU A 77 1.35 10.59 -2.34
CA LEU A 77 0.75 9.52 -1.54
C LEU A 77 1.40 8.17 -1.81
N GLY A 78 2.00 7.98 -2.99
CA GLY A 78 2.88 6.86 -3.25
C GLY A 78 4.06 6.81 -2.26
N ALA A 79 4.69 7.96 -1.97
CA ALA A 79 5.72 8.04 -0.94
C ALA A 79 5.15 7.70 0.45
N VAL A 80 3.98 8.24 0.81
CA VAL A 80 3.29 7.92 2.07
C VAL A 80 3.02 6.41 2.18
N ALA A 81 2.52 5.78 1.11
CA ALA A 81 2.22 4.35 1.10
C ALA A 81 3.46 3.50 1.42
N HIS A 82 4.61 3.81 0.79
CA HIS A 82 5.86 3.09 1.05
C HIS A 82 6.38 3.30 2.47
N LEU A 83 6.40 4.53 2.94
CA LEU A 83 6.89 4.88 4.28
C LEU A 83 5.99 4.26 5.37
N ALA A 84 4.68 4.37 5.21
CA ALA A 84 3.70 3.79 6.12
C ALA A 84 3.72 2.26 6.11
N ALA A 85 3.91 1.63 4.95
CA ALA A 85 4.04 0.18 4.86
C ALA A 85 5.25 -0.34 5.65
N ILE A 86 6.39 0.34 5.54
CA ILE A 86 7.62 -0.03 6.27
C ILE A 86 7.41 0.09 7.78
N LYS A 87 6.90 1.22 8.25
CA LYS A 87 6.70 1.48 9.68
C LYS A 87 5.55 0.66 10.26
N GLY A 88 4.40 0.63 9.57
CA GLY A 88 3.17 -0.02 10.02
C GLY A 88 3.14 -1.53 9.78
N ARG A 89 4.03 -2.08 8.95
CA ARG A 89 4.07 -3.51 8.60
C ARG A 89 2.78 -4.01 7.93
N VAL A 90 2.02 -3.13 7.31
CA VAL A 90 0.81 -3.44 6.55
C VAL A 90 1.04 -3.10 5.09
N PRO A 91 0.73 -4.01 4.16
CA PRO A 91 0.89 -3.70 2.74
C PRO A 91 -0.20 -2.74 2.25
N PHE A 92 0.10 -2.02 1.17
CA PHE A 92 -0.78 -1.01 0.58
C PHE A 92 -1.16 -1.31 -0.86
N ILE A 93 -2.39 -0.97 -1.23
CA ILE A 93 -2.81 -0.65 -2.58
C ILE A 93 -2.84 0.88 -2.69
N ASN A 94 -1.99 1.44 -3.53
CA ASN A 94 -1.96 2.84 -3.93
C ASN A 94 -2.60 2.91 -5.31
N PHE A 95 -3.80 3.46 -5.45
CA PHE A 95 -4.56 3.34 -6.68
C PHE A 95 -5.17 4.64 -7.17
N PHE A 96 -5.26 4.77 -8.48
CA PHE A 96 -5.79 5.91 -9.20
C PHE A 96 -6.60 5.43 -10.41
N ASP A 97 -7.37 6.34 -11.02
CA ASP A 97 -8.14 6.02 -12.23
C ASP A 97 -7.24 5.53 -13.37
N GLY A 98 -7.55 4.36 -13.88
CA GLY A 98 -6.75 3.65 -14.86
C GLY A 98 -6.87 4.16 -16.30
N PHE A 99 -7.64 5.19 -16.55
CA PHE A 99 -7.77 5.79 -17.88
C PHE A 99 -7.50 7.30 -17.84
N ARG A 100 -8.19 8.06 -17.00
CA ARG A 100 -7.99 9.52 -16.92
C ARG A 100 -6.63 9.83 -16.31
N THR A 101 -6.42 9.50 -15.05
CA THR A 101 -5.19 9.84 -14.32
C THR A 101 -3.96 9.18 -14.95
N SER A 102 -4.06 7.90 -15.37
CA SER A 102 -2.92 7.19 -15.95
C SER A 102 -2.47 7.73 -17.34
N HIS A 103 -3.32 8.46 -18.03
CA HIS A 103 -3.03 9.06 -19.36
C HIS A 103 -2.97 10.59 -19.30
N GLU A 104 -3.13 11.18 -18.12
CA GLU A 104 -3.04 12.61 -17.94
C GLU A 104 -1.59 13.09 -18.09
N ILE A 105 -1.41 14.15 -18.89
CA ILE A 105 -0.12 14.82 -19.02
C ILE A 105 -0.16 16.06 -18.14
N GLN A 106 0.51 15.98 -17.00
CA GLN A 106 0.57 17.06 -16.03
C GLN A 106 2.02 17.33 -15.61
N LYS A 107 2.36 18.59 -15.41
CA LYS A 107 3.62 18.94 -14.75
C LYS A 107 3.46 18.75 -13.24
N ILE A 108 4.29 17.89 -12.66
CA ILE A 108 4.30 17.59 -11.23
C ILE A 108 5.63 17.98 -10.59
N ALA A 109 5.61 18.26 -9.29
CA ALA A 109 6.79 18.29 -8.46
C ALA A 109 7.27 16.87 -8.19
N ILE A 110 8.56 16.63 -8.25
CA ILE A 110 9.16 15.33 -7.93
C ILE A 110 9.92 15.45 -6.62
N TRP A 111 10.02 14.33 -5.91
CA TRP A 111 10.79 14.23 -4.68
C TRP A 111 12.30 14.25 -4.96
N ASP A 112 13.04 14.92 -4.12
CA ASP A 112 14.47 14.69 -4.02
C ASP A 112 14.75 13.44 -3.19
N ASN A 113 15.77 12.67 -3.58
CA ASN A 113 16.13 11.42 -2.88
C ASN A 113 16.50 11.67 -1.40
N GLU A 114 17.08 12.82 -1.09
CA GLU A 114 17.44 13.22 0.26
C GLU A 114 16.20 13.41 1.13
N ASP A 115 15.17 14.07 0.61
CA ASP A 115 13.90 14.27 1.31
C ASP A 115 13.18 12.96 1.61
N LEU A 116 13.19 12.02 0.67
CA LEU A 116 12.63 10.69 0.89
C LEU A 116 13.44 9.92 1.93
N ALA A 117 14.76 9.98 1.87
CA ALA A 117 15.65 9.30 2.81
C ALA A 117 15.46 9.79 4.25
N ASP A 118 15.27 11.10 4.44
CA ASP A 118 15.04 11.71 5.75
C ASP A 118 13.74 11.24 6.41
N MET A 119 12.74 10.85 5.62
CA MET A 119 11.45 10.39 6.13
C MET A 119 11.43 8.89 6.46
N VAL A 120 12.42 8.13 6.00
CA VAL A 120 12.45 6.67 6.22
C VAL A 120 12.73 6.34 7.69
N ASP A 121 11.88 5.52 8.29
CA ASP A 121 12.13 4.91 9.59
C ASP A 121 13.15 3.78 9.45
N MET A 122 14.44 4.09 9.68
CA MET A 122 15.53 3.13 9.53
C MET A 122 15.50 2.02 10.57
N ASP A 123 14.95 2.26 11.75
CA ASP A 123 14.77 1.23 12.77
C ASP A 123 13.74 0.19 12.30
N ALA A 124 12.65 0.64 11.66
CA ALA A 124 11.67 -0.25 11.05
C ALA A 124 12.27 -1.06 9.89
N VAL A 125 13.13 -0.45 9.06
CA VAL A 125 13.87 -1.15 7.98
C VAL A 125 14.77 -2.22 8.58
N GLU A 126 15.53 -1.91 9.62
CA GLU A 126 16.40 -2.89 10.28
C GLU A 126 15.59 -4.01 10.94
N ALA A 127 14.50 -3.68 11.62
CA ALA A 127 13.60 -4.66 12.20
C ALA A 127 13.03 -5.60 11.12
N PHE A 128 12.68 -5.08 9.95
CA PHE A 128 12.25 -5.88 8.80
C PHE A 128 13.37 -6.82 8.32
N ARG A 129 14.58 -6.32 8.13
CA ARG A 129 15.74 -7.11 7.72
C ARG A 129 16.08 -8.22 8.72
N LYS A 130 15.96 -7.95 10.02
CA LYS A 130 16.17 -8.95 11.08
C LYS A 130 15.14 -10.08 11.05
N ARG A 131 13.94 -9.82 10.53
CA ARG A 131 12.88 -10.82 10.34
C ARG A 131 12.99 -11.60 9.01
N ALA A 132 13.84 -11.18 8.09
CA ALA A 132 14.03 -11.86 6.82
C ALA A 132 14.55 -13.29 7.03
N LEU A 133 14.24 -14.19 6.10
CA LEU A 133 14.76 -15.55 6.11
C LEU A 133 16.28 -15.52 6.00
N ASN A 134 16.97 -16.09 6.98
CA ASN A 134 18.43 -16.10 7.06
C ASN A 134 18.89 -17.47 7.55
N PRO A 135 19.81 -18.16 6.83
CA PRO A 135 20.34 -19.46 7.23
C PRO A 135 21.02 -19.45 8.60
N GLU A 136 21.64 -18.34 9.00
CA GLU A 136 22.29 -18.19 10.31
C GLU A 136 21.28 -18.05 11.46
N ARG A 137 20.06 -17.64 11.14
CA ARG A 137 18.96 -17.50 12.08
C ARG A 137 17.68 -18.04 11.44
N PRO A 138 17.57 -19.37 11.32
CA PRO A 138 16.47 -20.00 10.62
C PRO A 138 15.14 -19.77 11.35
N VAL A 139 14.14 -19.35 10.61
CA VAL A 139 12.76 -19.21 11.08
C VAL A 139 11.82 -19.89 10.10
N MET A 140 10.73 -20.45 10.60
CA MET A 140 9.68 -21.01 9.77
C MET A 140 8.59 -19.96 9.58
N ARG A 141 8.16 -19.77 8.32
CA ARG A 141 7.02 -18.92 7.96
C ARG A 141 6.13 -19.62 6.95
N GLY A 142 4.86 -19.23 6.93
CA GLY A 142 3.90 -19.80 6.01
C GLY A 142 3.69 -21.29 6.21
N SER A 143 3.89 -21.78 7.43
CA SER A 143 3.65 -23.16 7.83
C SER A 143 2.15 -23.48 7.86
N HIS A 144 1.84 -24.74 8.12
CA HIS A 144 0.49 -25.18 8.46
C HIS A 144 0.23 -24.97 9.97
N GLU A 145 -0.92 -24.40 10.30
CA GLU A 145 -1.34 -24.17 11.68
C GLU A 145 -2.74 -24.74 11.89
N ASN A 146 -2.98 -25.35 13.05
CA ASN A 146 -4.32 -25.75 13.46
C ASN A 146 -5.17 -24.54 13.86
N GLY A 147 -6.48 -24.68 13.89
CA GLY A 147 -7.41 -23.57 14.09
C GLY A 147 -7.20 -22.76 15.36
N ASP A 148 -6.74 -23.38 16.43
CA ASP A 148 -6.43 -22.74 17.71
C ASP A 148 -5.24 -21.76 17.59
N ILE A 149 -4.13 -22.20 17.01
CA ILE A 149 -2.93 -21.38 16.81
C ILE A 149 -3.17 -20.35 15.71
N PHE A 150 -3.81 -20.74 14.61
CA PHE A 150 -4.11 -19.84 13.48
C PHE A 150 -4.93 -18.63 13.92
N PHE A 151 -5.97 -18.85 14.74
CA PHE A 151 -6.79 -17.77 15.26
C PHE A 151 -5.98 -16.78 16.08
N GLN A 152 -5.14 -17.27 17.00
CA GLN A 152 -4.30 -16.41 17.85
C GLN A 152 -3.31 -15.58 17.03
N HIS A 153 -2.70 -16.12 15.98
CA HIS A 153 -1.82 -15.40 15.09
C HIS A 153 -2.56 -14.32 14.28
N ARG A 154 -3.80 -14.61 13.86
CA ARG A 154 -4.66 -13.62 13.20
C ARG A 154 -4.98 -12.46 14.13
N GLU A 155 -5.38 -12.73 15.38
CA GLU A 155 -5.66 -11.70 16.39
C GLU A 155 -4.41 -10.87 16.74
N ALA A 156 -3.25 -11.48 16.83
CA ALA A 156 -2.00 -10.78 17.10
C ALA A 156 -1.62 -9.73 16.04
N ALA A 157 -2.20 -9.80 14.84
CA ALA A 157 -1.99 -8.82 13.78
C ALA A 157 -2.80 -7.52 13.99
N ASN A 158 -3.89 -7.54 14.76
CA ASN A 158 -4.81 -6.40 14.93
C ASN A 158 -4.08 -5.12 15.34
N LYS A 159 -3.13 -5.21 16.27
CA LYS A 159 -2.34 -4.05 16.74
C LYS A 159 -1.65 -3.25 15.63
N TYR A 160 -1.31 -3.89 14.51
CA TYR A 160 -0.68 -3.20 13.37
C TYR A 160 -1.72 -2.43 12.56
N TYR A 161 -2.92 -3.01 12.42
CA TYR A 161 -4.03 -2.34 11.75
C TYR A 161 -4.60 -1.20 12.57
N ASP A 162 -4.69 -1.37 13.89
CA ASP A 162 -5.18 -0.33 14.82
C ASP A 162 -4.25 0.90 14.83
N ALA A 163 -2.94 0.70 14.73
CA ALA A 163 -1.96 1.79 14.69
C ALA A 163 -1.83 2.46 13.31
N LEU A 164 -2.35 1.83 12.25
CA LEU A 164 -2.07 2.26 10.88
C LEU A 164 -2.60 3.65 10.53
N PRO A 165 -3.82 4.07 10.92
CA PRO A 165 -4.32 5.40 10.63
C PRO A 165 -3.40 6.52 11.13
N GLU A 166 -2.93 6.42 12.38
CA GLU A 166 -2.01 7.40 12.97
C GLU A 166 -0.66 7.45 12.23
N ILE A 167 -0.15 6.30 11.79
CA ILE A 167 1.09 6.22 11.01
C ILE A 167 0.92 6.90 9.65
N VAL A 168 -0.21 6.71 8.99
CA VAL A 168 -0.50 7.35 7.70
C VAL A 168 -0.63 8.86 7.88
N GLU A 169 -1.35 9.32 8.90
CA GLU A 169 -1.46 10.75 9.23
C GLU A 169 -0.10 11.39 9.53
N GLU A 170 0.76 10.69 10.27
CA GLU A 170 2.13 11.15 10.53
C GLU A 170 2.89 11.42 9.22
N TYR A 171 2.86 10.46 8.28
CA TYR A 171 3.56 10.62 7.01
C TYR A 171 2.90 11.62 6.08
N MET A 172 1.57 11.71 6.05
CA MET A 172 0.87 12.80 5.36
C MET A 172 1.29 14.16 5.94
N GLY A 173 1.40 14.28 7.25
CA GLY A 173 1.89 15.50 7.90
C GLY A 173 3.33 15.88 7.51
N LYS A 174 4.23 14.90 7.39
CA LYS A 174 5.60 15.11 6.91
C LYS A 174 5.64 15.59 5.46
N VAL A 175 4.83 14.97 4.60
CA VAL A 175 4.67 15.35 3.19
C VAL A 175 4.09 16.76 3.09
N ASN A 176 3.04 17.07 3.81
CA ASN A 176 2.41 18.38 3.86
C ASN A 176 3.41 19.48 4.27
N ALA A 177 4.23 19.21 5.28
CA ALA A 177 5.23 20.16 5.74
C ALA A 177 6.33 20.45 4.71
N LYS A 178 6.71 19.43 3.92
CA LYS A 178 7.76 19.59 2.88
C LYS A 178 7.23 20.24 1.60
N LEU A 179 6.03 19.91 1.19
CA LEU A 179 5.47 20.33 -0.11
C LEU A 179 4.46 21.49 -0.01
N GLY A 180 4.05 21.86 1.21
CA GLY A 180 2.99 22.85 1.41
C GLY A 180 1.60 22.38 1.00
N THR A 181 1.36 21.07 1.04
CA THR A 181 0.08 20.43 0.73
C THR A 181 -0.79 20.29 1.99
N ASN A 182 -1.99 19.73 1.86
CA ASN A 182 -2.89 19.47 2.99
C ASN A 182 -3.58 18.10 2.83
N TYR A 183 -2.78 17.04 2.69
CA TYR A 183 -3.30 15.68 2.63
C TYR A 183 -3.86 15.25 3.99
N GLN A 184 -5.00 14.59 3.97
CA GLN A 184 -5.70 14.06 5.13
C GLN A 184 -6.20 12.64 4.79
N LEU A 185 -6.52 11.85 5.82
CA LEU A 185 -7.09 10.51 5.61
C LEU A 185 -8.37 10.53 4.79
N PHE A 186 -9.20 11.55 5.02
CA PHE A 186 -10.45 11.77 4.28
C PHE A 186 -10.66 13.24 4.01
N ASN A 187 -11.04 13.57 2.79
CA ASN A 187 -11.47 14.91 2.42
C ASN A 187 -12.99 14.96 2.32
N TYR A 188 -13.59 15.95 2.94
CA TYR A 188 -15.02 16.19 2.80
C TYR A 188 -15.30 17.13 1.62
N TYR A 189 -16.19 16.70 0.73
CA TYR A 189 -16.70 17.50 -0.38
C TYR A 189 -18.21 17.54 -0.26
N GLY A 190 -18.78 18.66 0.12
CA GLY A 190 -20.22 18.82 0.30
C GLY A 190 -20.62 20.23 0.70
N ALA A 191 -21.91 20.43 1.00
CA ALA A 191 -22.37 21.69 1.54
C ALA A 191 -21.81 21.87 2.95
N PRO A 192 -21.36 23.11 3.32
CA PRO A 192 -21.14 23.42 4.71
C PRO A 192 -22.48 23.31 5.45
N ASP A 193 -22.50 22.65 6.58
CA ASP A 193 -23.71 22.49 7.44
C ASP A 193 -24.27 23.82 7.89
#